data_d8f0fe796c85f5916ed644447ef284cb
#
_entry.id   d8f0fe796c85f5916ed644447ef284cb
#
_cell.length_a   1.000
_cell.length_b   1.000
_cell.length_c   1.000
_cell.angle_alpha   90.00
_cell.angle_beta   90.00
_cell.angle_gamma   90.00
#
_symmetry.space_group_name_H-M   'P 1'
#
loop_
_entity.id
_entity.type
_entity.pdbx_description
1 polymer ?
#
loop_
_entity_poly.entity_id
_entity_poly.type
_entity_poly.pdbx_seq_one_letter_code
_entity_poly.pdbx_strand_id
1 'polypeptide(L)'
;MKLSSFLATMGAGIAVGALGVMMLTGLVSFAPSMRTAGQKYYVQQNVFDLRVLSTLGLSESDLSAIAATEGVSAVMPVKYLDTEGRWSSSTDGAVLRVQQLPADPAADTEANMNRLTLLEGRMPETVNECVVQVLGHADPVPLGTVVTLPEDTEDIRRTEYTVVGQVQDPQYFSATQETSTVGDGILDALVFVQDGELTADYYTVCYLKVADAAQYDNYSDEYQTAVDTVADRLDAISKEHCVARRAQLIEDATTQLNDAKQTYSEQKAEAERQFAQAEQKLTDAQRELDAAKAQLDAGEAELAAQKAALPDTMQSGAATLVSSEDQVLEFEDQLQQIQLLVNLKQVADPLLGYAEIALNNAQKALDEAEPEDEEYTELRDALAKAQAAYDNIKGQLDGYQAQLDAGKQQMYAKGLISSPNLSNTDLVTEAKAALRKMKVQLLQGQLQLSTGTATAYTQFEAARAQLDEGWAQYQSGQEQLDASRTEYETQKADAEQKLAEGQQQINDAEEKIADIQNGEWYVLDRGSTLSLVTLEQYADRMAAIARVFPVFFFLVAALVASTTMTRMVDENRLQM
;
A
#
# COMPACT_ATOMS: atom_id res chain seq x y z
N MET A 1 67.36 26.14 55.23
CA MET A 1 66.41 25.34 54.42
C MET A 1 66.81 23.88 54.50
N LYS A 2 65.93 22.97 54.89
CA LYS A 2 66.29 21.55 54.90
C LYS A 2 66.40 21.08 53.46
N LEU A 3 67.54 20.46 53.10
CA LEU A 3 67.79 19.89 51.76
C LEU A 3 66.59 19.07 51.24
N SER A 4 65.86 18.46 52.17
CA SER A 4 64.61 17.70 51.88
C SER A 4 63.47 18.56 51.32
N SER A 5 63.28 19.78 51.73
CA SER A 5 62.26 20.71 51.24
C SER A 5 62.63 21.19 49.82
N PHE A 6 63.89 21.47 49.57
CA PHE A 6 64.38 21.85 48.25
C PHE A 6 64.22 20.69 47.21
N LEU A 7 64.60 19.50 47.58
CA LEU A 7 64.43 18.30 46.74
C LEU A 7 62.97 17.96 46.47
N ALA A 8 62.11 18.17 47.51
CA ALA A 8 60.65 17.95 47.31
C ALA A 8 60.04 18.97 46.33
N THR A 9 60.41 20.23 46.38
CA THR A 9 59.90 21.27 45.51
C THR A 9 60.45 21.18 44.10
N MET A 10 61.73 20.88 43.94
CA MET A 10 62.33 20.51 42.64
C MET A 10 61.68 19.25 42.04
N GLY A 11 61.45 18.21 42.86
CA GLY A 11 60.77 16.99 42.45
C GLY A 11 59.34 17.25 41.98
N ALA A 12 58.58 18.13 42.68
CA ALA A 12 57.26 18.53 42.25
C ALA A 12 57.27 19.28 40.91
N GLY A 13 58.22 20.19 40.69
CA GLY A 13 58.36 20.91 39.41
C GLY A 13 58.72 19.99 38.25
N ILE A 14 59.61 19.05 38.47
CA ILE A 14 59.99 18.03 37.49
C ILE A 14 58.79 17.11 37.21
N ALA A 15 58.06 16.69 38.21
CA ALA A 15 56.86 15.83 38.04
C ALA A 15 55.75 16.55 37.25
N VAL A 16 55.47 17.82 37.50
CA VAL A 16 54.50 18.60 36.72
C VAL A 16 54.96 18.80 35.27
N GLY A 17 56.26 19.09 35.08
CA GLY A 17 56.85 19.16 33.74
C GLY A 17 56.78 17.83 32.98
N ALA A 18 57.12 16.72 33.66
CA ALA A 18 57.02 15.38 33.08
C ALA A 18 55.60 14.97 32.73
N LEU A 19 54.61 15.29 33.62
CA LEU A 19 53.19 15.09 33.34
C LEU A 19 52.72 15.93 32.15
N GLY A 20 53.17 17.19 32.05
CA GLY A 20 52.88 18.04 30.88
C GLY A 20 53.42 17.51 29.57
N VAL A 21 54.68 16.99 29.57
CA VAL A 21 55.28 16.37 28.38
C VAL A 21 54.58 15.06 28.04
N MET A 22 54.25 14.21 29.02
CA MET A 22 53.55 12.95 28.81
C MET A 22 52.14 13.20 28.20
N MET A 23 51.40 14.17 28.75
CA MET A 23 50.09 14.55 28.26
C MET A 23 50.16 15.20 26.88
N LEU A 24 51.15 16.06 26.65
CA LEU A 24 51.39 16.62 25.30
C LEU A 24 51.65 15.52 24.28
N THR A 25 52.60 14.59 24.59
CA THR A 25 52.94 13.51 23.68
C THR A 25 51.74 12.60 23.39
N GLY A 26 50.97 12.24 24.44
CA GLY A 26 49.80 11.41 24.32
C GLY A 26 48.70 12.09 23.48
N LEU A 27 48.39 13.37 23.77
CA LEU A 27 47.38 14.12 23.03
C LEU A 27 47.79 14.44 21.59
N VAL A 28 49.06 14.80 21.35
CA VAL A 28 49.55 15.12 20.00
C VAL A 28 49.61 13.89 19.12
N SER A 29 49.94 12.71 19.68
CA SER A 29 49.99 11.44 18.91
C SER A 29 48.60 10.83 18.69
N PHE A 30 47.58 11.24 19.44
CA PHE A 30 46.24 10.63 19.37
C PHE A 30 45.56 10.81 18.00
N ALA A 31 45.47 12.03 17.50
CA ALA A 31 44.82 12.32 16.22
C ALA A 31 45.55 11.65 15.03
N PRO A 32 46.89 11.74 14.89
CA PRO A 32 47.58 10.99 13.85
C PRO A 32 47.39 9.48 13.95
N SER A 33 47.44 8.91 15.18
CA SER A 33 47.20 7.49 15.39
C SER A 33 45.80 7.07 14.99
N MET A 34 44.82 7.86 15.30
CA MET A 34 43.41 7.64 14.95
C MET A 34 43.20 7.68 13.43
N ARG A 35 43.79 8.68 12.75
CA ARG A 35 43.76 8.76 11.29
C ARG A 35 44.49 7.58 10.63
N THR A 36 45.65 7.19 11.13
CA THR A 36 46.36 6.01 10.63
C THR A 36 45.55 4.72 10.81
N ALA A 37 44.86 4.57 11.94
CA ALA A 37 43.96 3.43 12.18
C ALA A 37 42.76 3.47 11.22
N GLY A 38 42.14 4.66 11.03
CA GLY A 38 41.08 4.86 10.06
C GLY A 38 41.49 4.56 8.62
N GLN A 39 42.65 5.08 8.19
CA GLN A 39 43.24 4.78 6.89
C GLN A 39 43.40 3.26 6.67
N LYS A 40 44.01 2.57 7.65
CA LYS A 40 44.16 1.12 7.59
C LYS A 40 42.83 0.39 7.50
N TYR A 41 41.86 0.82 8.26
CA TYR A 41 40.51 0.27 8.27
C TYR A 41 39.81 0.47 6.91
N TYR A 42 39.85 1.68 6.33
CA TYR A 42 39.27 1.96 5.02
C TYR A 42 39.87 1.11 3.92
N VAL A 43 41.20 0.90 3.94
CA VAL A 43 41.88 0.04 2.97
C VAL A 43 41.51 -1.42 3.18
N GLN A 44 41.48 -1.92 4.42
CA GLN A 44 41.18 -3.34 4.73
C GLN A 44 39.75 -3.70 4.37
N GLN A 45 38.78 -2.81 4.64
CA GLN A 45 37.36 -3.05 4.33
C GLN A 45 37.01 -2.60 2.91
N ASN A 46 37.96 -2.11 2.14
CA ASN A 46 37.72 -1.56 0.80
C ASN A 46 36.55 -0.56 0.79
N VAL A 47 36.57 0.38 1.75
CA VAL A 47 35.48 1.38 1.86
C VAL A 47 35.45 2.24 0.61
N PHE A 48 34.26 2.47 0.07
CA PHE A 48 34.03 3.29 -1.12
C PHE A 48 34.67 4.68 -1.02
N ASP A 49 34.94 5.34 -2.16
CA ASP A 49 35.42 6.73 -2.20
C ASP A 49 34.26 7.71 -2.48
N LEU A 50 33.38 7.34 -3.41
CA LEU A 50 32.14 8.01 -3.72
C LEU A 50 30.96 7.05 -3.73
N ARG A 51 29.76 7.57 -3.49
CA ARG A 51 28.51 6.86 -3.72
C ARG A 51 27.55 7.74 -4.51
N VAL A 52 26.85 7.16 -5.47
CA VAL A 52 25.82 7.82 -6.25
C VAL A 52 24.48 7.21 -5.89
N LEU A 53 23.53 8.06 -5.51
CA LEU A 53 22.12 7.72 -5.33
C LEU A 53 21.30 8.49 -6.35
N SER A 54 20.14 7.96 -6.69
CA SER A 54 19.18 8.65 -7.56
C SER A 54 17.79 8.60 -6.94
N THR A 55 17.06 9.70 -7.01
CA THR A 55 15.65 9.74 -6.58
C THR A 55 14.73 8.86 -7.42
N LEU A 56 15.16 8.47 -8.63
CA LEU A 56 14.43 7.54 -9.53
C LEU A 56 15.06 6.14 -9.60
N GLY A 57 15.99 5.83 -8.68
CA GLY A 57 16.82 4.65 -8.80
C GLY A 57 17.83 4.76 -9.96
N LEU A 58 18.85 3.94 -9.94
CA LEU A 58 19.90 3.86 -10.97
C LEU A 58 19.60 2.70 -11.91
N SER A 59 19.57 2.96 -13.21
CA SER A 59 19.41 1.94 -14.25
C SER A 59 20.76 1.34 -14.65
N GLU A 60 20.75 0.23 -15.39
CA GLU A 60 21.95 -0.35 -16.00
C GLU A 60 22.69 0.66 -16.93
N SER A 61 21.93 1.55 -17.59
CA SER A 61 22.50 2.63 -18.40
C SER A 61 23.24 3.63 -17.54
N ASP A 62 22.69 3.99 -16.38
CA ASP A 62 23.34 4.88 -15.43
C ASP A 62 24.61 4.28 -14.87
N LEU A 63 24.58 2.98 -14.48
CA LEU A 63 25.76 2.26 -14.00
C LEU A 63 26.87 2.21 -15.06
N SER A 64 26.48 1.99 -16.32
CA SER A 64 27.43 1.97 -17.43
C SER A 64 28.09 3.34 -17.64
N ALA A 65 27.34 4.42 -17.54
CA ALA A 65 27.86 5.78 -17.63
C ALA A 65 28.76 6.14 -16.44
N ILE A 66 28.34 5.77 -15.23
CA ILE A 66 29.14 5.95 -14.02
C ILE A 66 30.48 5.21 -14.17
N ALA A 67 30.45 3.93 -14.58
CA ALA A 67 31.66 3.13 -14.77
C ALA A 67 32.57 3.66 -15.89
N ALA A 68 32.01 4.30 -16.92
CA ALA A 68 32.77 4.90 -18.02
C ALA A 68 33.32 6.29 -17.69
N THR A 69 32.94 6.88 -16.56
CA THR A 69 33.43 8.21 -16.16
C THR A 69 34.92 8.16 -15.86
N GLU A 70 35.66 9.09 -16.46
CA GLU A 70 37.12 9.16 -16.30
C GLU A 70 37.50 9.35 -14.83
N GLY A 71 38.36 8.49 -14.31
CA GLY A 71 38.81 8.47 -12.92
C GLY A 71 38.06 7.47 -12.04
N VAL A 72 37.00 6.83 -12.52
CA VAL A 72 36.37 5.70 -11.84
C VAL A 72 37.16 4.43 -12.15
N SER A 73 37.62 3.71 -11.10
CA SER A 73 38.36 2.43 -11.27
C SER A 73 37.45 1.21 -11.06
N ALA A 74 36.49 1.30 -10.17
CA ALA A 74 35.55 0.23 -9.91
C ALA A 74 34.19 0.77 -9.47
N VAL A 75 33.14 -0.01 -9.73
CA VAL A 75 31.77 0.28 -9.33
C VAL A 75 31.18 -0.93 -8.61
N MET A 76 30.32 -0.69 -7.62
CA MET A 76 29.54 -1.70 -6.91
C MET A 76 28.08 -1.22 -6.78
N PRO A 77 27.21 -1.65 -7.70
CA PRO A 77 25.80 -1.36 -7.58
C PRO A 77 25.16 -2.20 -6.49
N VAL A 78 24.32 -1.59 -5.67
CA VAL A 78 23.66 -2.24 -4.55
C VAL A 78 22.18 -1.91 -4.55
N LYS A 79 21.36 -2.92 -4.29
CA LYS A 79 19.93 -2.78 -4.01
C LYS A 79 19.73 -2.87 -2.51
N TYR A 80 18.93 -1.95 -1.97
CA TYR A 80 18.40 -2.04 -0.62
C TYR A 80 16.98 -1.43 -0.59
N LEU A 81 16.21 -1.85 0.38
CA LEU A 81 14.92 -1.26 0.72
C LEU A 81 14.83 -1.06 2.23
N ASP A 82 14.16 -0.01 2.65
CA ASP A 82 13.80 0.22 4.04
C ASP A 82 12.36 -0.23 4.27
N THR A 83 12.11 -1.02 5.30
CA THR A 83 10.79 -1.56 5.63
C THR A 83 10.66 -1.76 7.14
N GLU A 84 9.43 -1.83 7.62
CA GLU A 84 9.18 -2.33 8.97
C GLU A 84 9.37 -3.85 9.02
N GLY A 85 9.82 -4.36 10.15
CA GLY A 85 9.95 -5.79 10.35
C GLY A 85 9.86 -6.16 11.82
N ARG A 86 9.92 -7.47 12.09
CA ARG A 86 9.86 -8.00 13.44
C ARG A 86 10.87 -9.12 13.62
N TRP A 87 11.38 -9.21 14.85
CA TRP A 87 12.23 -10.30 15.28
C TRP A 87 11.38 -11.35 16.01
N SER A 88 11.56 -12.63 15.72
CA SER A 88 10.88 -13.68 16.48
C SER A 88 11.26 -13.70 17.97
N SER A 89 12.33 -13.03 18.34
CA SER A 89 12.81 -12.86 19.72
C SER A 89 12.25 -11.62 20.44
N SER A 90 11.48 -10.75 19.74
CA SER A 90 10.90 -9.52 20.28
C SER A 90 9.45 -9.35 19.83
N THR A 91 8.65 -8.65 20.63
CA THR A 91 7.28 -8.24 20.27
C THR A 91 7.23 -6.87 19.59
N ASP A 92 8.32 -6.12 19.67
CA ASP A 92 8.40 -4.76 19.14
C ASP A 92 8.76 -4.81 17.65
N GLY A 93 8.21 -3.86 16.87
CA GLY A 93 8.60 -3.64 15.50
C GLY A 93 9.96 -2.97 15.43
N ALA A 94 10.63 -3.08 14.29
CA ALA A 94 11.89 -2.45 14.00
C ALA A 94 11.89 -1.91 12.57
N VAL A 95 12.56 -0.78 12.34
CA VAL A 95 12.82 -0.26 10.99
C VAL A 95 14.11 -0.90 10.49
N LEU A 96 13.98 -1.65 9.40
CA LEU A 96 15.03 -2.48 8.85
C LEU A 96 15.44 -1.97 7.46
N ARG A 97 16.74 -1.90 7.21
CA ARG A 97 17.27 -1.82 5.85
C ARG A 97 17.66 -3.21 5.38
N VAL A 98 16.91 -3.74 4.44
CA VAL A 98 17.23 -5.00 3.78
C VAL A 98 18.11 -4.70 2.58
N GLN A 99 19.36 -5.19 2.61
CA GLN A 99 20.36 -4.94 1.60
C GLN A 99 20.83 -6.25 0.97
N GLN A 100 20.98 -6.24 -0.34
CA GLN A 100 21.50 -7.38 -1.08
C GLN A 100 23.02 -7.46 -0.94
N LEU A 101 23.54 -8.65 -0.64
CA LEU A 101 24.96 -8.96 -0.69
C LEU A 101 25.45 -9.03 -2.15
N PRO A 102 26.72 -8.72 -2.44
CA PRO A 102 27.29 -9.03 -3.74
C PRO A 102 27.27 -10.55 -4.01
N ALA A 103 27.26 -10.94 -5.28
CA ALA A 103 27.20 -12.35 -5.69
C ALA A 103 28.31 -13.22 -5.08
N ASP A 104 29.49 -12.65 -4.87
CA ASP A 104 30.60 -13.27 -4.12
C ASP A 104 31.09 -12.28 -3.05
N PRO A 105 30.53 -12.32 -1.83
CA PRO A 105 30.96 -11.45 -0.74
C PRO A 105 32.40 -11.64 -0.28
N ALA A 106 33.02 -12.79 -0.61
CA ALA A 106 34.38 -13.11 -0.25
C ALA A 106 35.40 -12.69 -1.31
N ALA A 107 34.96 -12.22 -2.47
CA ALA A 107 35.86 -11.82 -3.56
C ALA A 107 36.82 -10.70 -3.12
N ASP A 108 38.11 -10.90 -3.31
CA ASP A 108 39.11 -9.88 -3.07
C ASP A 108 39.35 -9.04 -4.33
N THR A 109 38.33 -8.32 -4.73
CA THR A 109 38.37 -7.40 -5.89
C THR A 109 38.11 -5.97 -5.44
N GLU A 110 38.58 -5.00 -6.22
CA GLU A 110 38.34 -3.60 -5.96
C GLU A 110 36.82 -3.26 -6.02
N ALA A 111 36.08 -3.97 -6.87
CA ALA A 111 34.64 -3.82 -7.00
C ALA A 111 33.83 -4.36 -5.79
N ASN A 112 34.42 -5.23 -4.95
CA ASN A 112 33.80 -5.67 -3.72
C ASN A 112 34.10 -4.68 -2.58
N MET A 113 33.30 -3.61 -2.50
CA MET A 113 33.47 -2.52 -1.55
C MET A 113 32.70 -2.77 -0.26
N ASN A 114 33.03 -2.00 0.80
CA ASN A 114 32.35 -2.03 2.10
C ASN A 114 32.24 -3.44 2.67
N ARG A 115 33.36 -4.17 2.66
CA ARG A 115 33.40 -5.58 3.09
C ARG A 115 32.94 -5.75 4.51
N LEU A 116 31.96 -6.60 4.71
CA LEU A 116 31.41 -6.90 6.02
C LEU A 116 32.42 -7.65 6.88
N THR A 117 32.54 -7.28 8.13
CA THR A 117 33.29 -8.05 9.13
C THR A 117 32.36 -8.98 9.86
N LEU A 118 32.55 -10.29 9.75
CA LEU A 118 31.79 -11.27 10.52
C LEU A 118 32.23 -11.23 11.99
N LEU A 119 31.27 -10.95 12.89
CA LEU A 119 31.50 -10.88 14.34
C LEU A 119 31.16 -12.20 15.01
N GLU A 120 30.05 -12.83 14.60
CA GLU A 120 29.55 -14.09 15.16
C GLU A 120 28.80 -14.89 14.08
N GLY A 121 28.82 -16.23 14.18
CA GLY A 121 28.11 -17.11 13.26
C GLY A 121 28.82 -17.31 11.93
N ARG A 122 28.08 -17.24 10.83
CA ARG A 122 28.58 -17.42 9.45
C ARG A 122 27.84 -16.53 8.46
N MET A 123 28.36 -16.43 7.25
CA MET A 123 27.65 -15.79 6.13
C MET A 123 26.49 -16.69 5.63
N PRO A 124 25.45 -16.11 4.98
CA PRO A 124 24.32 -16.86 4.44
C PRO A 124 24.76 -17.83 3.35
N GLU A 125 24.33 -19.09 3.44
CA GLU A 125 24.57 -20.12 2.43
C GLU A 125 23.32 -20.42 1.61
N THR A 126 22.14 -20.12 2.15
CA THR A 126 20.86 -20.34 1.51
C THR A 126 20.04 -19.05 1.45
N VAL A 127 19.12 -18.97 0.49
CA VAL A 127 18.32 -17.76 0.20
C VAL A 127 17.37 -17.33 1.32
N ASN A 128 17.08 -18.22 2.27
CA ASN A 128 16.26 -17.91 3.45
C ASN A 128 17.09 -17.53 4.68
N GLU A 129 18.38 -17.33 4.52
CA GLU A 129 19.29 -16.90 5.57
C GLU A 129 19.68 -15.44 5.39
N CYS A 130 19.96 -14.77 6.48
CA CYS A 130 20.50 -13.41 6.49
C CYS A 130 21.60 -13.26 7.55
N VAL A 131 22.39 -12.21 7.40
CA VAL A 131 23.24 -11.69 8.48
C VAL A 131 22.79 -10.29 8.85
N VAL A 132 22.98 -9.91 10.11
CA VAL A 132 22.41 -8.67 10.64
C VAL A 132 23.44 -7.83 11.36
N GLN A 133 23.24 -6.52 11.32
CA GLN A 133 23.89 -5.56 12.20
C GLN A 133 22.81 -4.72 12.87
N VAL A 134 22.74 -4.78 14.18
CA VAL A 134 21.88 -3.88 14.98
C VAL A 134 22.61 -2.54 15.13
N LEU A 135 21.88 -1.45 14.96
CA LEU A 135 22.43 -0.10 15.05
C LEU A 135 22.14 0.54 16.44
N GLY A 136 22.91 1.57 16.76
CA GLY A 136 22.77 2.26 18.05
C GLY A 136 23.31 1.47 19.24
N HIS A 137 22.52 1.41 20.32
CA HIS A 137 22.90 0.77 21.58
C HIS A 137 22.01 -0.45 21.92
N ALA A 138 21.23 -0.95 20.95
CA ALA A 138 20.39 -2.12 21.18
C ALA A 138 21.24 -3.42 21.28
N ASP A 139 20.70 -4.41 21.98
CA ASP A 139 21.33 -5.70 22.12
C ASP A 139 21.40 -6.44 20.77
N PRO A 140 22.46 -7.20 20.50
CA PRO A 140 22.56 -8.01 19.29
C PRO A 140 21.41 -9.02 19.18
N VAL A 141 20.91 -9.24 17.98
CA VAL A 141 19.86 -10.23 17.69
C VAL A 141 20.47 -11.64 17.77
N PRO A 142 19.92 -12.58 18.58
CA PRO A 142 20.46 -13.91 18.70
C PRO A 142 20.46 -14.69 17.39
N LEU A 143 21.47 -15.53 17.16
CA LEU A 143 21.51 -16.44 16.02
C LEU A 143 20.31 -17.40 16.05
N GLY A 144 19.72 -17.69 14.89
CA GLY A 144 18.52 -18.50 14.75
C GLY A 144 17.21 -17.71 14.90
N THR A 145 17.25 -16.41 15.25
CA THR A 145 16.09 -15.55 15.22
C THR A 145 15.56 -15.41 13.79
N VAL A 146 14.24 -15.43 13.62
CA VAL A 146 13.62 -15.16 12.33
C VAL A 146 13.25 -13.69 12.25
N VAL A 147 13.65 -13.06 11.16
CA VAL A 147 13.20 -11.73 10.74
C VAL A 147 11.96 -11.94 9.88
N THR A 148 10.87 -11.27 10.20
CA THR A 148 9.63 -11.28 9.40
C THR A 148 9.33 -9.87 8.93
N LEU A 149 9.18 -9.70 7.62
CA LEU A 149 8.76 -8.47 6.96
C LEU A 149 7.25 -8.51 6.69
N PRO A 150 6.58 -7.38 6.46
CA PRO A 150 5.18 -7.35 6.02
C PRO A 150 4.96 -8.14 4.73
N GLU A 151 3.81 -8.81 4.61
CA GLU A 151 3.47 -9.61 3.42
C GLU A 151 3.32 -8.76 2.14
N ASP A 152 3.02 -7.49 2.28
CA ASP A 152 2.87 -6.48 1.22
C ASP A 152 4.17 -5.73 0.91
N THR A 153 5.32 -6.16 1.44
CA THR A 153 6.62 -5.57 1.09
C THR A 153 6.92 -5.84 -0.38
N GLU A 154 6.97 -4.79 -1.17
CA GLU A 154 7.30 -4.85 -2.60
C GLU A 154 8.82 -5.05 -2.81
N ASP A 155 9.21 -5.44 -4.02
CA ASP A 155 10.60 -5.59 -4.47
C ASP A 155 11.46 -6.59 -3.69
N ILE A 156 10.86 -7.56 -3.01
CA ILE A 156 11.54 -8.66 -2.33
C ILE A 156 10.89 -10.02 -2.61
N ARG A 157 11.68 -11.08 -2.69
CA ARG A 157 11.16 -12.43 -2.98
C ARG A 157 10.57 -13.12 -1.77
N ARG A 158 11.11 -12.85 -0.58
CA ARG A 158 10.73 -13.50 0.68
C ARG A 158 10.51 -12.47 1.76
N THR A 159 9.61 -12.79 2.66
CA THR A 159 9.31 -11.97 3.83
C THR A 159 9.85 -12.55 5.13
N GLU A 160 10.49 -13.74 5.08
CA GLU A 160 11.07 -14.38 6.26
C GLU A 160 12.51 -14.82 6.01
N TYR A 161 13.42 -14.45 6.92
CA TYR A 161 14.84 -14.80 6.88
C TYR A 161 15.32 -15.25 8.26
N THR A 162 16.16 -16.27 8.31
CA THR A 162 16.81 -16.73 9.53
C THR A 162 18.17 -16.07 9.70
N VAL A 163 18.40 -15.45 10.85
CA VAL A 163 19.69 -14.84 11.21
C VAL A 163 20.71 -15.93 11.48
N VAL A 164 21.74 -16.03 10.62
CA VAL A 164 22.83 -17.02 10.75
C VAL A 164 24.16 -16.41 11.15
N GLY A 165 24.27 -15.08 11.15
CA GLY A 165 25.47 -14.37 11.60
C GLY A 165 25.20 -12.93 11.95
N GLN A 166 26.12 -12.38 12.71
CA GLN A 166 26.20 -10.95 13.05
C GLN A 166 27.39 -10.36 12.33
N VAL A 167 27.21 -9.22 11.72
CA VAL A 167 28.24 -8.55 10.94
C VAL A 167 28.38 -7.09 11.37
N GLN A 168 29.51 -6.50 10.97
CA GLN A 168 29.78 -5.07 11.05
C GLN A 168 29.99 -4.54 9.63
N ASP A 169 29.12 -3.65 9.18
CA ASP A 169 29.33 -2.86 7.97
C ASP A 169 30.27 -1.70 8.30
N PRO A 170 31.31 -1.47 7.51
CA PRO A 170 32.26 -0.39 7.76
C PRO A 170 31.67 1.02 7.67
N GLN A 171 30.49 1.17 7.11
CA GLN A 171 29.75 2.45 7.06
C GLN A 171 29.04 2.77 8.39
N TYR A 172 28.78 1.77 9.24
CA TYR A 172 27.94 1.87 10.44
C TYR A 172 28.66 1.38 11.71
N PHE A 173 29.89 1.80 11.93
CA PHE A 173 30.66 1.41 13.12
C PHE A 173 30.43 2.31 14.34
N SER A 174 29.76 3.45 14.20
CA SER A 174 29.42 4.32 15.32
C SER A 174 28.02 3.99 15.87
N ALA A 175 27.80 4.38 17.13
CA ALA A 175 26.48 4.24 17.76
C ALA A 175 25.43 5.22 17.21
N THR A 176 25.77 6.03 16.24
CA THR A 176 24.85 6.99 15.64
C THR A 176 23.94 6.28 14.65
N GLN A 177 22.63 6.43 14.84
CA GLN A 177 21.61 5.84 13.98
C GLN A 177 21.44 6.67 12.70
N GLU A 178 21.17 5.99 11.59
CA GLU A 178 20.81 6.62 10.33
C GLU A 178 19.28 6.82 10.26
N THR A 179 18.85 7.77 9.45
CA THR A 179 17.42 8.04 9.25
C THR A 179 16.86 7.19 8.12
N SER A 180 15.57 6.85 8.25
CA SER A 180 14.76 6.19 7.24
C SER A 180 13.53 7.05 6.93
N THR A 181 12.83 6.74 5.84
CA THR A 181 11.52 7.32 5.53
C THR A 181 10.36 6.45 6.02
N VAL A 182 10.69 5.32 6.66
CA VAL A 182 9.73 4.31 7.12
C VAL A 182 9.62 4.37 8.66
N GLY A 183 8.48 3.99 9.18
CA GLY A 183 8.23 3.87 10.62
C GLY A 183 8.39 5.19 11.36
N ASP A 184 9.17 5.19 12.44
CA ASP A 184 9.48 6.38 13.25
C ASP A 184 10.62 7.24 12.66
N GLY A 185 11.15 6.85 11.51
CA GLY A 185 12.22 7.57 10.82
C GLY A 185 13.64 7.24 11.30
N ILE A 186 13.82 6.25 12.16
CA ILE A 186 15.11 5.81 12.69
C ILE A 186 15.40 4.38 12.24
N LEU A 187 16.57 4.15 11.68
CA LEU A 187 17.00 2.82 11.25
C LEU A 187 17.53 2.02 12.45
N ASP A 188 16.90 0.89 12.76
CA ASP A 188 17.26 0.03 13.89
C ASP A 188 18.30 -1.02 13.53
N ALA A 189 18.22 -1.59 12.32
CA ALA A 189 19.15 -2.63 11.90
C ALA A 189 19.31 -2.73 10.39
N LEU A 190 20.45 -3.27 9.99
CA LEU A 190 20.75 -3.72 8.63
C LEU A 190 20.58 -5.23 8.56
N VAL A 191 19.87 -5.69 7.55
CA VAL A 191 19.65 -7.10 7.24
C VAL A 191 20.22 -7.38 5.87
N PHE A 192 21.27 -8.21 5.79
CA PHE A 192 21.91 -8.54 4.54
C PHE A 192 21.42 -9.90 4.05
N VAL A 193 20.83 -9.90 2.85
CA VAL A 193 20.27 -11.08 2.19
C VAL A 193 21.11 -11.45 0.97
N GLN A 194 20.94 -12.67 0.46
CA GLN A 194 21.69 -13.13 -0.71
C GLN A 194 21.36 -12.33 -1.98
N ASP A 195 22.28 -12.40 -2.94
CA ASP A 195 22.09 -11.85 -4.28
C ASP A 195 20.83 -12.41 -4.94
N GLY A 196 20.05 -11.52 -5.60
CA GLY A 196 18.80 -11.86 -6.29
C GLY A 196 17.57 -11.95 -5.39
N GLU A 197 17.66 -11.68 -4.08
CA GLU A 197 16.48 -11.60 -3.22
C GLU A 197 15.70 -10.29 -3.41
N LEU A 198 16.37 -9.18 -3.71
CA LEU A 198 15.72 -7.93 -4.08
C LEU A 198 15.43 -7.91 -5.57
N THR A 199 14.15 -7.71 -5.92
CA THR A 199 13.62 -7.84 -7.28
C THR A 199 13.44 -6.52 -8.02
N ALA A 200 13.67 -5.38 -7.34
CA ALA A 200 13.65 -4.07 -8.00
C ALA A 200 14.45 -4.08 -9.31
N ASP A 201 13.95 -3.43 -10.34
CA ASP A 201 14.61 -3.29 -11.66
C ASP A 201 15.63 -2.15 -11.69
N TYR A 202 15.90 -1.55 -10.55
CA TYR A 202 16.84 -0.46 -10.35
C TYR A 202 17.78 -0.75 -9.18
N TYR A 203 18.88 0.00 -9.13
CA TYR A 203 19.81 0.00 -8.00
C TYR A 203 19.56 1.23 -7.14
N THR A 204 19.62 1.04 -5.84
CA THR A 204 19.36 2.11 -4.85
C THR A 204 20.58 3.00 -4.68
N VAL A 205 21.78 2.40 -4.72
CA VAL A 205 23.05 3.10 -4.60
C VAL A 205 24.12 2.43 -5.47
N CYS A 206 25.04 3.21 -6.01
CA CYS A 206 26.26 2.73 -6.65
C CYS A 206 27.47 3.26 -5.88
N TYR A 207 28.25 2.37 -5.27
CA TYR A 207 29.53 2.71 -4.65
C TYR A 207 30.64 2.70 -5.68
N LEU A 208 31.64 3.59 -5.51
CA LEU A 208 32.70 3.82 -6.49
C LEU A 208 34.06 3.87 -5.83
N LYS A 209 35.07 3.42 -6.57
CA LYS A 209 36.49 3.70 -6.29
C LYS A 209 37.03 4.70 -7.30
N VAL A 210 37.83 5.62 -6.80
CA VAL A 210 38.52 6.63 -7.60
C VAL A 210 39.98 6.22 -7.81
N ALA A 211 40.39 6.04 -9.07
CA ALA A 211 41.69 5.48 -9.44
C ALA A 211 42.86 6.24 -8.81
N ASP A 212 42.84 7.58 -8.92
CA ASP A 212 43.94 8.41 -8.43
C ASP A 212 43.92 8.58 -6.91
N ALA A 213 42.77 8.35 -6.25
CA ALA A 213 42.63 8.49 -4.80
C ALA A 213 43.40 7.40 -4.02
N ALA A 214 43.57 6.20 -4.60
CA ALA A 214 44.20 5.06 -3.95
C ALA A 214 45.65 5.30 -3.52
N GLN A 215 46.33 6.26 -4.14
CA GLN A 215 47.75 6.58 -3.85
C GLN A 215 47.90 7.60 -2.70
N TYR A 216 46.84 8.24 -2.26
CA TYR A 216 46.87 9.29 -1.25
C TYR A 216 46.37 8.80 0.12
N ASP A 217 46.75 9.51 1.18
CA ASP A 217 46.13 9.34 2.49
C ASP A 217 44.68 9.82 2.43
N ASN A 218 43.73 9.04 2.92
CA ASN A 218 42.31 9.36 2.88
C ASN A 218 41.92 10.69 3.60
N TYR A 219 42.82 11.23 4.39
CA TYR A 219 42.65 12.49 5.11
C TYR A 219 43.47 13.65 4.51
N SER A 220 44.05 13.47 3.33
CA SER A 220 44.83 14.49 2.65
C SER A 220 43.98 15.32 1.69
N ASP A 221 44.41 16.57 1.44
CA ASP A 221 43.78 17.47 0.48
C ASP A 221 43.89 16.90 -0.96
N GLU A 222 44.95 16.15 -1.26
CA GLU A 222 45.14 15.49 -2.54
C GLU A 222 44.13 14.38 -2.78
N TYR A 223 43.80 13.59 -1.74
CA TYR A 223 42.71 12.59 -1.80
C TYR A 223 41.39 13.28 -2.08
N GLN A 224 41.04 14.31 -1.32
CA GLN A 224 39.78 15.03 -1.50
C GLN A 224 39.68 15.67 -2.89
N THR A 225 40.78 16.27 -3.40
CA THR A 225 40.82 16.84 -4.74
C THR A 225 40.57 15.79 -5.83
N ALA A 226 41.16 14.59 -5.67
CA ALA A 226 40.95 13.50 -6.62
C ALA A 226 39.48 13.03 -6.61
N VAL A 227 38.87 12.89 -5.42
CA VAL A 227 37.49 12.51 -5.23
C VAL A 227 36.53 13.57 -5.79
N ASP A 228 36.74 14.84 -5.45
CA ASP A 228 35.93 15.96 -5.92
C ASP A 228 35.96 16.09 -7.45
N THR A 229 37.13 15.87 -8.07
CA THR A 229 37.27 15.89 -9.53
C THR A 229 36.37 14.87 -10.23
N VAL A 230 36.25 13.67 -9.65
CA VAL A 230 35.37 12.62 -10.20
C VAL A 230 33.91 12.92 -9.87
N ALA A 231 33.62 13.45 -8.67
CA ALA A 231 32.29 13.87 -8.28
C ALA A 231 31.73 14.95 -9.25
N ASP A 232 32.54 15.97 -9.56
CA ASP A 232 32.16 17.03 -10.51
C ASP A 232 31.85 16.47 -11.93
N ARG A 233 32.61 15.45 -12.38
CA ARG A 233 32.34 14.77 -13.66
C ARG A 233 31.02 14.00 -13.63
N LEU A 234 30.73 13.30 -12.53
CA LEU A 234 29.47 12.60 -12.35
C LEU A 234 28.28 13.57 -12.27
N ASP A 235 28.44 14.68 -11.56
CA ASP A 235 27.42 15.74 -11.51
C ASP A 235 27.17 16.37 -12.90
N ALA A 236 28.20 16.49 -13.72
CA ALA A 236 28.04 17.02 -15.07
C ALA A 236 27.17 16.16 -15.98
N ILE A 237 27.20 14.82 -15.82
CA ILE A 237 26.36 13.88 -16.60
C ILE A 237 25.00 13.61 -15.94
N SER A 238 24.86 13.88 -14.65
CA SER A 238 23.68 13.52 -13.84
C SER A 238 22.36 14.00 -14.46
N LYS A 239 22.34 15.24 -14.94
CA LYS A 239 21.13 15.88 -15.47
C LYS A 239 20.58 15.18 -16.72
N GLU A 240 21.46 14.79 -17.63
CA GLU A 240 21.10 14.08 -18.86
C GLU A 240 20.55 12.69 -18.51
N HIS A 241 21.24 11.98 -17.62
CA HIS A 241 20.83 10.65 -17.15
C HIS A 241 19.51 10.67 -16.38
N CYS A 242 19.29 11.64 -15.51
CA CYS A 242 18.01 11.81 -14.80
C CYS A 242 16.83 12.06 -15.75
N VAL A 243 17.03 12.88 -16.80
CA VAL A 243 16.01 13.13 -17.83
C VAL A 243 15.72 11.86 -18.62
N ALA A 244 16.78 11.13 -19.03
CA ALA A 244 16.65 9.86 -19.76
C ALA A 244 15.94 8.80 -18.91
N ARG A 245 16.32 8.65 -17.63
CA ARG A 245 15.67 7.70 -16.70
C ARG A 245 14.19 8.02 -16.50
N ARG A 246 13.87 9.29 -16.28
CA ARG A 246 12.47 9.71 -16.20
C ARG A 246 11.68 9.38 -17.46
N ALA A 247 12.24 9.66 -18.64
CA ALA A 247 11.60 9.34 -19.90
C ALA A 247 11.36 7.84 -20.05
N GLN A 248 12.34 7.01 -19.70
CA GLN A 248 12.21 5.55 -19.70
C GLN A 248 11.10 5.08 -18.76
N LEU A 249 11.08 5.54 -17.51
CA LEU A 249 10.05 5.16 -16.53
C LEU A 249 8.65 5.55 -17.00
N ILE A 250 8.50 6.74 -17.62
CA ILE A 250 7.22 7.17 -18.19
C ILE A 250 6.82 6.28 -19.38
N GLU A 251 7.76 5.93 -20.25
CA GLU A 251 7.51 5.05 -21.39
C GLU A 251 7.07 3.64 -20.94
N ASP A 252 7.82 3.05 -20.02
CA ASP A 252 7.52 1.71 -19.45
C ASP A 252 6.16 1.70 -18.75
N ALA A 253 5.91 2.68 -17.88
CA ALA A 253 4.64 2.81 -17.17
C ALA A 253 3.47 3.13 -18.12
N THR A 254 3.68 3.94 -19.16
CA THR A 254 2.67 4.24 -20.17
C THR A 254 2.33 3.01 -20.99
N THR A 255 3.30 2.17 -21.30
CA THR A 255 3.08 0.89 -22.00
C THR A 255 2.21 -0.03 -21.16
N GLN A 256 2.56 -0.23 -19.90
CA GLN A 256 1.76 -1.03 -18.96
C GLN A 256 0.34 -0.46 -18.78
N LEU A 257 0.22 0.86 -18.69
CA LEU A 257 -1.07 1.53 -18.60
C LEU A 257 -1.93 1.31 -19.85
N ASN A 258 -1.34 1.36 -21.05
CA ASN A 258 -2.06 1.12 -22.28
C ASN A 258 -2.55 -0.33 -22.38
N ASP A 259 -1.73 -1.30 -21.96
CA ASP A 259 -2.11 -2.71 -21.89
C ASP A 259 -3.26 -2.94 -20.89
N ALA A 260 -3.18 -2.29 -19.72
CA ALA A 260 -4.24 -2.31 -18.72
C ALA A 260 -5.55 -1.68 -19.25
N LYS A 261 -5.47 -0.54 -19.94
CA LYS A 261 -6.63 0.12 -20.59
C LYS A 261 -7.25 -0.76 -21.68
N GLN A 262 -6.42 -1.42 -22.47
CA GLN A 262 -6.92 -2.36 -23.48
C GLN A 262 -7.66 -3.51 -22.81
N THR A 263 -7.05 -4.16 -21.82
CA THR A 263 -7.65 -5.26 -21.05
C THR A 263 -8.97 -4.83 -20.42
N TYR A 264 -8.99 -3.67 -19.78
CA TYR A 264 -10.21 -3.09 -19.20
C TYR A 264 -11.30 -2.84 -20.24
N SER A 265 -10.95 -2.30 -21.40
CA SER A 265 -11.88 -2.04 -22.50
C SER A 265 -12.49 -3.33 -23.05
N GLU A 266 -11.66 -4.38 -23.19
CA GLU A 266 -12.12 -5.72 -23.63
C GLU A 266 -13.06 -6.36 -22.61
N GLN A 267 -12.70 -6.31 -21.31
CA GLN A 267 -13.53 -6.81 -20.21
C GLN A 267 -14.87 -6.07 -20.12
N LYS A 268 -14.85 -4.74 -20.26
CA LYS A 268 -16.05 -3.90 -20.27
C LYS A 268 -16.97 -4.26 -21.45
N ALA A 269 -16.41 -4.35 -22.65
CA ALA A 269 -17.18 -4.70 -23.85
C ALA A 269 -17.76 -6.13 -23.77
N GLU A 270 -17.05 -7.07 -23.15
CA GLU A 270 -17.56 -8.43 -22.92
C GLU A 270 -18.68 -8.43 -21.88
N ALA A 271 -18.52 -7.73 -20.76
CA ALA A 271 -19.56 -7.58 -19.74
C ALA A 271 -20.84 -6.95 -20.33
N GLU A 272 -20.70 -5.86 -21.09
CA GLU A 272 -21.82 -5.19 -21.76
C GLU A 272 -22.58 -6.15 -22.73
N ARG A 273 -21.85 -6.97 -23.49
CA ARG A 273 -22.44 -7.99 -24.36
C ARG A 273 -23.20 -9.05 -23.56
N GLN A 274 -22.61 -9.55 -22.48
CA GLN A 274 -23.23 -10.54 -21.62
C GLN A 274 -24.49 -9.99 -20.96
N PHE A 275 -24.45 -8.75 -20.48
CA PHE A 275 -25.60 -8.06 -19.89
C PHE A 275 -26.72 -7.87 -20.91
N ALA A 276 -26.39 -7.40 -22.10
CA ALA A 276 -27.40 -7.24 -23.16
C ALA A 276 -28.07 -8.57 -23.54
N GLN A 277 -27.30 -9.66 -23.61
CA GLN A 277 -27.84 -10.99 -23.87
C GLN A 277 -28.73 -11.51 -22.73
N ALA A 278 -28.32 -11.29 -21.47
CA ALA A 278 -29.08 -11.69 -20.31
C ALA A 278 -30.38 -10.87 -20.20
N GLU A 279 -30.31 -9.58 -20.42
CA GLU A 279 -31.49 -8.67 -20.42
C GLU A 279 -32.49 -9.04 -21.50
N GLN A 280 -31.99 -9.42 -22.72
CA GLN A 280 -32.85 -9.91 -23.78
C GLN A 280 -33.57 -11.19 -23.36
N LYS A 281 -32.87 -12.18 -22.76
CA LYS A 281 -33.46 -13.42 -22.25
C LYS A 281 -34.52 -13.15 -21.17
N LEU A 282 -34.23 -12.26 -20.22
CA LEU A 282 -35.19 -11.87 -19.20
C LEU A 282 -36.42 -11.20 -19.78
N THR A 283 -36.21 -10.34 -20.79
CA THR A 283 -37.32 -9.69 -21.54
C THR A 283 -38.17 -10.68 -22.28
N ASP A 284 -37.56 -11.66 -22.93
CA ASP A 284 -38.30 -12.67 -23.68
C ASP A 284 -39.08 -13.60 -22.73
N ALA A 285 -38.45 -14.03 -21.61
CA ALA A 285 -39.14 -14.82 -20.58
C ALA A 285 -40.32 -14.04 -19.95
N GLN A 286 -40.15 -12.71 -19.73
CA GLN A 286 -41.26 -11.87 -19.25
C GLN A 286 -42.41 -11.84 -20.25
N ARG A 287 -42.13 -11.72 -21.58
CA ARG A 287 -43.18 -11.74 -22.63
C ARG A 287 -43.92 -13.08 -22.68
N GLU A 288 -43.18 -14.19 -22.50
CA GLU A 288 -43.82 -15.51 -22.44
C GLU A 288 -44.74 -15.62 -21.23
N LEU A 289 -44.31 -15.14 -20.08
CA LEU A 289 -45.13 -15.08 -18.86
C LEU A 289 -46.36 -14.18 -19.04
N ASP A 290 -46.16 -13.00 -19.63
CA ASP A 290 -47.28 -12.08 -19.91
C ASP A 290 -48.30 -12.73 -20.88
N ALA A 291 -47.84 -13.46 -21.90
CA ALA A 291 -48.70 -14.19 -22.81
C ALA A 291 -49.41 -15.36 -22.12
N ALA A 292 -48.72 -16.12 -21.28
CA ALA A 292 -49.33 -17.18 -20.48
C ALA A 292 -50.40 -16.61 -19.50
N LYS A 293 -50.09 -15.47 -18.86
CA LYS A 293 -51.04 -14.78 -18.01
C LYS A 293 -52.30 -14.35 -18.78
N ALA A 294 -52.11 -13.76 -19.96
CA ALA A 294 -53.24 -13.35 -20.81
C ALA A 294 -54.13 -14.54 -21.24
N GLN A 295 -53.54 -15.70 -21.49
CA GLN A 295 -54.30 -16.92 -21.78
C GLN A 295 -55.07 -17.42 -20.54
N LEU A 296 -54.46 -17.37 -19.36
CA LEU A 296 -55.12 -17.74 -18.11
C LEU A 296 -56.25 -16.76 -17.77
N ASP A 297 -56.00 -15.45 -17.94
CA ASP A 297 -57.02 -14.44 -17.76
C ASP A 297 -58.20 -14.61 -18.71
N ALA A 298 -57.91 -14.96 -19.99
CA ALA A 298 -58.97 -15.26 -20.96
C ALA A 298 -59.75 -16.53 -20.58
N GLY A 299 -59.05 -17.59 -20.15
CA GLY A 299 -59.67 -18.82 -19.67
C GLY A 299 -60.51 -18.59 -18.41
N GLU A 300 -60.06 -17.75 -17.49
CA GLU A 300 -60.89 -17.35 -16.32
C GLU A 300 -62.11 -16.53 -16.73
N ALA A 301 -61.97 -15.63 -17.71
CA ALA A 301 -63.07 -14.86 -18.25
C ALA A 301 -64.11 -15.77 -18.94
N GLU A 302 -63.66 -16.79 -19.70
CA GLU A 302 -64.54 -17.77 -20.32
C GLU A 302 -65.25 -18.61 -19.26
N LEU A 303 -64.54 -19.09 -18.22
CA LEU A 303 -65.12 -19.83 -17.10
C LEU A 303 -66.14 -18.96 -16.37
N ALA A 304 -65.82 -17.68 -16.14
CA ALA A 304 -66.74 -16.73 -15.54
C ALA A 304 -68.00 -16.51 -16.34
N ALA A 305 -67.88 -16.41 -17.70
CA ALA A 305 -69.01 -16.27 -18.60
C ALA A 305 -69.91 -17.54 -18.59
N GLN A 306 -69.27 -18.74 -18.55
CA GLN A 306 -70.02 -20.00 -18.44
C GLN A 306 -70.74 -20.13 -17.09
N LYS A 307 -70.10 -19.68 -15.97
CA LYS A 307 -70.73 -19.61 -14.65
C LYS A 307 -71.92 -18.64 -14.60
N ALA A 308 -71.79 -17.51 -15.28
CA ALA A 308 -72.89 -16.49 -15.36
C ALA A 308 -74.09 -16.97 -16.17
N ALA A 309 -73.91 -17.97 -17.04
CA ALA A 309 -75.00 -18.58 -17.81
C ALA A 309 -75.78 -19.66 -17.04
N LEU A 310 -75.38 -19.97 -15.79
CA LEU A 310 -76.13 -20.93 -14.93
C LEU A 310 -77.54 -20.43 -14.56
N PRO A 311 -78.53 -21.33 -14.25
CA PRO A 311 -79.86 -20.95 -13.83
C PRO A 311 -79.89 -19.97 -12.64
N ASP A 312 -80.94 -19.14 -12.53
CA ASP A 312 -81.03 -17.98 -11.61
C ASP A 312 -80.59 -18.22 -10.19
N THR A 313 -80.80 -19.40 -9.63
CA THR A 313 -80.36 -19.78 -8.26
C THR A 313 -78.86 -19.93 -8.10
N MET A 314 -78.15 -20.18 -9.21
CA MET A 314 -76.68 -20.27 -9.25
C MET A 314 -76.03 -18.97 -9.71
N GLN A 315 -76.78 -18.11 -10.38
CA GLN A 315 -76.28 -16.89 -10.98
C GLN A 315 -75.71 -15.89 -9.94
N SER A 316 -76.33 -15.77 -8.78
CA SER A 316 -75.82 -14.88 -7.72
C SER A 316 -74.49 -15.44 -7.09
N GLY A 317 -74.41 -16.77 -6.97
CA GLY A 317 -73.21 -17.43 -6.50
C GLY A 317 -72.06 -17.38 -7.53
N ALA A 318 -72.40 -17.56 -8.82
CA ALA A 318 -71.46 -17.41 -9.91
C ALA A 318 -70.95 -15.97 -10.04
N ALA A 319 -71.80 -14.96 -9.88
CA ALA A 319 -71.43 -13.56 -9.89
C ALA A 319 -70.47 -13.20 -8.72
N THR A 320 -70.69 -13.78 -7.54
CA THR A 320 -69.81 -13.62 -6.39
C THR A 320 -68.42 -14.24 -6.65
N LEU A 321 -68.41 -15.38 -7.34
CA LEU A 321 -67.16 -16.07 -7.70
C LEU A 321 -66.37 -15.26 -8.75
N VAL A 322 -67.02 -14.72 -9.74
CA VAL A 322 -66.36 -13.84 -10.75
C VAL A 322 -65.76 -12.62 -10.07
N SER A 323 -66.51 -11.97 -9.15
CA SER A 323 -65.95 -10.83 -8.39
C SER A 323 -64.76 -11.18 -7.53
N SER A 324 -64.72 -12.37 -6.91
CA SER A 324 -63.58 -12.84 -6.15
C SER A 324 -62.40 -13.20 -7.05
N GLU A 325 -62.64 -13.68 -8.24
CA GLU A 325 -61.62 -14.01 -9.26
C GLU A 325 -60.95 -12.75 -9.79
N ASP A 326 -61.71 -11.68 -10.03
CA ASP A 326 -61.19 -10.38 -10.44
C ASP A 326 -60.29 -9.76 -9.36
N GLN A 327 -60.63 -9.92 -8.07
CA GLN A 327 -59.83 -9.48 -6.95
C GLN A 327 -58.47 -10.21 -6.89
N VAL A 328 -58.46 -11.50 -7.21
CA VAL A 328 -57.21 -12.29 -7.25
C VAL A 328 -56.28 -11.77 -8.36
N LEU A 329 -56.83 -11.55 -9.57
CA LEU A 329 -56.08 -11.03 -10.72
C LEU A 329 -55.48 -9.64 -10.46
N GLU A 330 -56.29 -8.72 -9.92
CA GLU A 330 -55.79 -7.38 -9.54
C GLU A 330 -54.61 -7.47 -8.54
N PHE A 331 -54.71 -8.40 -7.61
CA PHE A 331 -53.66 -8.58 -6.62
C PHE A 331 -52.37 -9.16 -7.23
N GLU A 332 -52.48 -10.09 -8.20
CA GLU A 332 -51.31 -10.63 -8.93
C GLU A 332 -50.51 -9.51 -9.62
N ASP A 333 -51.20 -8.61 -10.30
CA ASP A 333 -50.58 -7.48 -10.97
C ASP A 333 -49.89 -6.52 -10.00
N GLN A 334 -50.53 -6.22 -8.86
CA GLN A 334 -49.94 -5.37 -7.82
C GLN A 334 -48.66 -6.03 -7.23
N LEU A 335 -48.70 -7.34 -7.00
CA LEU A 335 -47.54 -8.06 -6.49
C LEU A 335 -46.37 -8.05 -7.48
N GLN A 336 -46.65 -8.18 -8.77
CA GLN A 336 -45.62 -8.14 -9.82
C GLN A 336 -44.94 -6.77 -9.88
N GLN A 337 -45.70 -5.67 -9.79
CA GLN A 337 -45.13 -4.32 -9.75
C GLN A 337 -44.20 -4.11 -8.55
N ILE A 338 -44.60 -4.59 -7.37
CA ILE A 338 -43.78 -4.47 -6.16
C ILE A 338 -42.48 -5.28 -6.27
N GLN A 339 -42.54 -6.49 -6.81
CA GLN A 339 -41.35 -7.31 -7.02
C GLN A 339 -40.33 -6.61 -7.94
N LEU A 340 -40.82 -5.98 -9.00
CA LEU A 340 -40.00 -5.19 -9.90
C LEU A 340 -39.29 -4.04 -9.15
N LEU A 341 -40.03 -3.31 -8.30
CA LEU A 341 -39.45 -2.18 -7.53
C LEU A 341 -38.41 -2.65 -6.50
N VAL A 342 -38.65 -3.78 -5.83
CA VAL A 342 -37.68 -4.37 -4.88
C VAL A 342 -36.39 -4.70 -5.61
N ASN A 343 -36.48 -5.31 -6.80
CA ASN A 343 -35.33 -5.69 -7.60
C ASN A 343 -34.54 -4.47 -8.11
N LEU A 344 -35.26 -3.47 -8.63
CA LEU A 344 -34.63 -2.21 -9.08
C LEU A 344 -33.86 -1.51 -7.95
N LYS A 345 -34.44 -1.50 -6.76
CA LYS A 345 -33.76 -0.94 -5.59
C LYS A 345 -32.49 -1.71 -5.24
N GLN A 346 -32.54 -3.06 -5.28
CA GLN A 346 -31.38 -3.91 -4.97
C GLN A 346 -30.21 -3.69 -5.94
N VAL A 347 -30.51 -3.32 -7.21
CA VAL A 347 -29.47 -2.94 -8.19
C VAL A 347 -28.91 -1.55 -7.91
N ALA A 348 -29.80 -0.60 -7.57
CA ALA A 348 -29.42 0.78 -7.40
C ALA A 348 -28.63 1.05 -6.09
N ASP A 349 -28.93 0.30 -5.01
CA ASP A 349 -28.25 0.46 -3.72
C ASP A 349 -26.71 0.29 -3.82
N PRO A 350 -26.16 -0.76 -4.43
CA PRO A 350 -24.71 -0.88 -4.63
C PRO A 350 -24.12 0.21 -5.53
N LEU A 351 -24.86 0.61 -6.60
CA LEU A 351 -24.40 1.64 -7.52
C LEU A 351 -24.19 2.99 -6.84
N LEU A 352 -25.04 3.30 -5.86
CA LEU A 352 -24.87 4.51 -5.05
C LEU A 352 -23.56 4.48 -4.28
N GLY A 353 -23.21 3.33 -3.67
CA GLY A 353 -21.95 3.18 -2.96
C GLY A 353 -20.72 3.37 -3.87
N TYR A 354 -20.77 2.88 -5.11
CA TYR A 354 -19.69 3.10 -6.07
C TYR A 354 -19.61 4.56 -6.51
N ALA A 355 -20.75 5.20 -6.73
CA ALA A 355 -20.78 6.62 -7.07
C ALA A 355 -20.25 7.49 -5.91
N GLU A 356 -20.54 7.13 -4.67
CA GLU A 356 -20.02 7.79 -3.47
C GLU A 356 -18.49 7.64 -3.34
N ILE A 357 -17.98 6.45 -3.58
CA ILE A 357 -16.53 6.18 -3.60
C ILE A 357 -15.85 7.00 -4.71
N ALA A 358 -16.43 7.02 -5.91
CA ALA A 358 -15.91 7.80 -7.03
C ALA A 358 -15.90 9.31 -6.71
N LEU A 359 -16.96 9.80 -6.08
CA LEU A 359 -17.10 11.19 -5.64
C LEU A 359 -16.03 11.56 -4.61
N ASN A 360 -15.87 10.74 -3.57
CA ASN A 360 -14.88 10.95 -2.52
C ASN A 360 -13.44 10.92 -3.07
N ASN A 361 -13.17 10.03 -4.02
CA ASN A 361 -11.87 9.94 -4.67
C ASN A 361 -11.59 11.17 -5.55
N ALA A 362 -12.59 11.64 -6.30
CA ALA A 362 -12.47 12.84 -7.11
C ALA A 362 -12.29 14.10 -6.24
N GLN A 363 -12.99 14.17 -5.11
CA GLN A 363 -12.82 15.26 -4.14
C GLN A 363 -11.42 15.26 -3.55
N LYS A 364 -10.95 14.09 -3.10
CA LYS A 364 -9.60 13.93 -2.54
C LYS A 364 -8.51 14.30 -3.53
N ALA A 365 -8.65 13.87 -4.79
CA ALA A 365 -7.69 14.22 -5.85
C ALA A 365 -7.63 15.74 -6.08
N LEU A 366 -8.79 16.41 -6.04
CA LEU A 366 -8.86 17.87 -6.16
C LEU A 366 -8.28 18.59 -4.93
N ASP A 367 -8.53 18.07 -3.73
CA ASP A 367 -8.02 18.66 -2.47
C ASP A 367 -6.50 18.52 -2.33
N GLU A 368 -5.91 17.50 -2.99
CA GLU A 368 -4.46 17.25 -3.02
C GLU A 368 -3.75 18.01 -4.16
N ALA A 369 -4.47 18.61 -5.11
CA ALA A 369 -3.94 19.37 -6.24
C ALA A 369 -3.82 20.87 -5.91
N GLU A 370 -2.75 21.50 -6.37
CA GLU A 370 -2.59 22.94 -6.20
C GLU A 370 -3.34 23.70 -7.31
N PRO A 371 -3.97 24.87 -7.00
CA PRO A 371 -4.76 25.64 -7.98
C PRO A 371 -3.98 26.14 -9.21
N GLU A 372 -2.67 26.09 -9.18
CA GLU A 372 -1.76 26.51 -10.25
C GLU A 372 -1.38 25.36 -11.19
N ASP A 373 -1.74 24.12 -10.88
CA ASP A 373 -1.45 22.97 -11.74
C ASP A 373 -2.33 22.94 -12.99
N GLU A 374 -1.75 22.60 -14.12
CA GLU A 374 -2.44 22.49 -15.42
C GLU A 374 -3.61 21.48 -15.36
N GLU A 375 -3.50 20.50 -14.46
CA GLU A 375 -4.44 19.41 -14.23
C GLU A 375 -5.62 19.75 -13.27
N TYR A 376 -5.54 20.84 -12.51
CA TYR A 376 -6.57 21.25 -11.54
C TYR A 376 -7.95 21.45 -12.18
N THR A 377 -7.99 21.95 -13.39
CA THR A 377 -9.26 22.17 -14.12
C THR A 377 -9.90 20.85 -14.52
N GLU A 378 -9.11 19.85 -14.93
CA GLU A 378 -9.61 18.53 -15.29
C GLU A 378 -10.12 17.76 -14.06
N LEU A 379 -9.44 17.87 -12.93
CA LEU A 379 -9.86 17.28 -11.65
C LEU A 379 -11.17 17.90 -11.15
N ARG A 380 -11.34 19.21 -11.30
CA ARG A 380 -12.61 19.90 -10.96
C ARG A 380 -13.76 19.43 -11.85
N ASP A 381 -13.52 19.25 -13.14
CA ASP A 381 -14.53 18.75 -14.08
C ASP A 381 -14.84 17.27 -13.82
N ALA A 382 -13.87 16.46 -13.40
CA ALA A 382 -14.08 15.08 -12.95
C ALA A 382 -14.93 15.02 -11.67
N LEU A 383 -14.66 15.89 -10.70
CA LEU A 383 -15.49 16.02 -9.49
C LEU A 383 -16.93 16.39 -9.83
N ALA A 384 -17.14 17.38 -10.71
CA ALA A 384 -18.47 17.78 -11.13
C ALA A 384 -19.26 16.65 -11.79
N LYS A 385 -18.60 15.82 -12.61
CA LYS A 385 -19.20 14.62 -13.22
C LYS A 385 -19.52 13.55 -12.18
N ALA A 386 -18.63 13.29 -11.23
CA ALA A 386 -18.86 12.34 -10.15
C ALA A 386 -20.03 12.77 -9.25
N GLN A 387 -20.13 14.06 -8.93
CA GLN A 387 -21.25 14.63 -8.18
C GLN A 387 -22.58 14.44 -8.93
N ALA A 388 -22.61 14.77 -10.21
CA ALA A 388 -23.82 14.62 -11.03
C ALA A 388 -24.26 13.14 -11.14
N ALA A 389 -23.32 12.20 -11.24
CA ALA A 389 -23.62 10.78 -11.23
C ALA A 389 -24.20 10.31 -9.89
N TYR A 390 -23.61 10.73 -8.78
CA TYR A 390 -24.12 10.44 -7.44
C TYR A 390 -25.55 10.96 -7.24
N ASP A 391 -25.78 12.24 -7.57
CA ASP A 391 -27.07 12.88 -7.41
C ASP A 391 -28.17 12.22 -8.26
N ASN A 392 -27.83 11.79 -9.48
CA ASN A 392 -28.74 11.06 -10.36
C ASN A 392 -29.12 9.70 -9.76
N ILE A 393 -28.14 8.89 -9.35
CA ILE A 393 -28.40 7.55 -8.78
C ILE A 393 -29.18 7.68 -7.47
N LYS A 394 -28.84 8.64 -6.62
CA LYS A 394 -29.55 8.92 -5.39
C LYS A 394 -31.01 9.32 -5.64
N GLY A 395 -31.23 10.20 -6.62
CA GLY A 395 -32.59 10.61 -7.00
C GLY A 395 -33.47 9.45 -7.50
N GLN A 396 -32.89 8.53 -8.27
CA GLN A 396 -33.57 7.31 -8.70
C GLN A 396 -33.90 6.39 -7.51
N LEU A 397 -32.94 6.19 -6.61
CA LEU A 397 -33.10 5.34 -5.42
C LEU A 397 -34.23 5.89 -4.50
N ASP A 398 -34.21 7.18 -4.25
CA ASP A 398 -35.27 7.86 -3.45
C ASP A 398 -36.66 7.70 -4.12
N GLY A 399 -36.72 7.76 -5.46
CA GLY A 399 -37.91 7.49 -6.23
C GLY A 399 -38.43 6.07 -6.09
N TYR A 400 -37.56 5.06 -6.19
CA TYR A 400 -37.92 3.65 -5.99
C TYR A 400 -38.39 3.39 -4.56
N GLN A 401 -37.75 3.98 -3.56
CA GLN A 401 -38.14 3.84 -2.16
C GLN A 401 -39.53 4.42 -1.91
N ALA A 402 -39.81 5.61 -2.43
CA ALA A 402 -41.12 6.26 -2.27
C ALA A 402 -42.25 5.43 -2.91
N GLN A 403 -42.00 4.86 -4.11
CA GLN A 403 -42.98 4.01 -4.78
C GLN A 403 -43.21 2.69 -4.03
N LEU A 404 -42.14 2.11 -3.47
CA LEU A 404 -42.21 0.88 -2.68
C LEU A 404 -43.02 1.10 -1.40
N ASP A 405 -42.80 2.22 -0.70
CA ASP A 405 -43.52 2.56 0.51
C ASP A 405 -45.01 2.83 0.23
N ALA A 406 -45.33 3.48 -0.89
CA ALA A 406 -46.71 3.63 -1.34
C ALA A 406 -47.39 2.29 -1.63
N GLY A 407 -46.67 1.36 -2.33
CA GLY A 407 -47.14 0.01 -2.58
C GLY A 407 -47.39 -0.79 -1.30
N LYS A 408 -46.52 -0.69 -0.32
CA LYS A 408 -46.67 -1.31 1.01
C LYS A 408 -47.96 -0.79 1.71
N GLN A 409 -48.16 0.51 1.68
CA GLN A 409 -49.37 1.12 2.27
C GLN A 409 -50.65 0.60 1.61
N GLN A 410 -50.69 0.52 0.28
CA GLN A 410 -51.84 0.00 -0.47
C GLN A 410 -52.13 -1.47 -0.12
N MET A 411 -51.09 -2.32 -0.08
CA MET A 411 -51.28 -3.73 0.28
C MET A 411 -51.76 -3.90 1.72
N TYR A 412 -51.24 -3.12 2.64
CA TYR A 412 -51.70 -3.12 4.04
C TYR A 412 -53.16 -2.68 4.16
N ALA A 413 -53.56 -1.60 3.47
CA ALA A 413 -54.92 -1.12 3.46
C ALA A 413 -55.91 -2.15 2.90
N LYS A 414 -55.48 -3.01 1.97
CA LYS A 414 -56.26 -4.13 1.43
C LYS A 414 -56.21 -5.39 2.31
N GLY A 415 -55.48 -5.39 3.42
CA GLY A 415 -55.34 -6.54 4.33
C GLY A 415 -54.51 -7.67 3.76
N LEU A 416 -53.67 -7.40 2.76
CA LEU A 416 -52.87 -8.39 2.04
C LEU A 416 -51.51 -8.66 2.71
N ILE A 417 -51.11 -7.76 3.57
CA ILE A 417 -49.89 -7.88 4.41
C ILE A 417 -50.20 -7.44 5.84
N SER A 418 -49.42 -7.92 6.80
CA SER A 418 -49.63 -7.71 8.23
C SER A 418 -49.20 -6.32 8.71
N SER A 419 -48.29 -5.66 8.01
CA SER A 419 -47.76 -4.33 8.38
C SER A 419 -47.19 -3.60 7.17
N PRO A 420 -47.34 -2.25 7.09
CA PRO A 420 -46.69 -1.45 6.06
C PRO A 420 -45.16 -1.31 6.30
N ASN A 421 -44.65 -1.73 7.46
CA ASN A 421 -43.24 -1.62 7.84
C ASN A 421 -42.44 -2.93 7.62
N LEU A 422 -42.97 -3.88 6.87
CA LEU A 422 -42.31 -5.13 6.53
C LEU A 422 -41.01 -4.88 5.74
N SER A 423 -40.01 -5.75 5.97
CA SER A 423 -38.86 -5.83 5.08
C SER A 423 -39.32 -6.18 3.66
N ASN A 424 -38.52 -5.85 2.65
CA ASN A 424 -38.88 -6.15 1.27
C ASN A 424 -39.03 -7.66 1.01
N THR A 425 -38.25 -8.51 1.69
CA THR A 425 -38.33 -9.97 1.61
C THR A 425 -39.62 -10.49 2.26
N ASP A 426 -39.95 -10.00 3.44
CA ASP A 426 -41.17 -10.39 4.18
C ASP A 426 -42.42 -9.95 3.45
N LEU A 427 -42.41 -8.73 2.89
CA LEU A 427 -43.47 -8.20 2.05
C LEU A 427 -43.84 -9.14 0.89
N VAL A 428 -42.85 -9.54 0.08
CA VAL A 428 -43.06 -10.45 -1.06
C VAL A 428 -43.54 -11.82 -0.59
N THR A 429 -43.01 -12.31 0.51
CA THR A 429 -43.37 -13.61 1.09
C THR A 429 -44.80 -13.62 1.62
N GLU A 430 -45.22 -12.59 2.39
CA GLU A 430 -46.58 -12.48 2.91
C GLU A 430 -47.61 -12.27 1.80
N ALA A 431 -47.29 -11.42 0.82
CA ALA A 431 -48.16 -11.18 -0.31
C ALA A 431 -48.39 -12.43 -1.15
N LYS A 432 -47.32 -13.25 -1.40
CA LYS A 432 -47.44 -14.57 -2.04
C LYS A 432 -48.31 -15.52 -1.21
N ALA A 433 -48.21 -15.51 0.11
CA ALA A 433 -49.03 -16.33 0.99
C ALA A 433 -50.52 -15.89 1.01
N ALA A 434 -50.76 -14.60 1.01
CA ALA A 434 -52.13 -14.03 0.93
C ALA A 434 -52.81 -14.40 -0.39
N LEU A 435 -52.09 -14.28 -1.51
CA LEU A 435 -52.57 -14.67 -2.84
C LEU A 435 -52.96 -16.17 -2.88
N ARG A 436 -52.12 -17.05 -2.34
CA ARG A 436 -52.41 -18.50 -2.26
C ARG A 436 -53.70 -18.73 -1.45
N LYS A 437 -53.88 -18.03 -0.33
CA LYS A 437 -55.07 -18.15 0.51
C LYS A 437 -56.36 -17.71 -0.23
N MET A 438 -56.30 -16.58 -0.96
CA MET A 438 -57.43 -16.11 -1.77
C MET A 438 -57.83 -17.12 -2.88
N LYS A 439 -56.83 -17.71 -3.61
CA LYS A 439 -57.06 -18.75 -4.59
C LYS A 439 -57.75 -20.00 -3.99
N VAL A 440 -57.32 -20.42 -2.80
CA VAL A 440 -57.96 -21.51 -2.04
C VAL A 440 -59.39 -21.19 -1.66
N GLN A 441 -59.69 -19.96 -1.21
CA GLN A 441 -61.03 -19.53 -0.86
C GLN A 441 -61.95 -19.49 -2.10
N LEU A 442 -61.43 -19.06 -3.26
CA LEU A 442 -62.17 -19.09 -4.53
C LEU A 442 -62.60 -20.50 -4.90
N LEU A 443 -61.70 -21.48 -4.81
CA LEU A 443 -62.00 -22.91 -5.02
C LEU A 443 -63.05 -23.45 -4.05
N GLN A 444 -63.00 -23.09 -2.77
CA GLN A 444 -63.97 -23.48 -1.77
C GLN A 444 -65.37 -22.95 -2.10
N GLY A 445 -65.46 -21.72 -2.56
CA GLY A 445 -66.71 -21.11 -3.00
C GLY A 445 -67.37 -21.85 -4.20
N GLN A 446 -66.53 -22.33 -5.15
CA GLN A 446 -67.00 -23.13 -6.28
C GLN A 446 -67.61 -24.47 -5.85
N LEU A 447 -66.98 -25.12 -4.87
CA LEU A 447 -67.49 -26.35 -4.26
C LEU A 447 -68.87 -26.17 -3.59
N GLN A 448 -69.11 -25.06 -2.95
CA GLN A 448 -70.42 -24.77 -2.28
C GLN A 448 -71.56 -24.51 -3.26
N LEU A 449 -71.27 -23.97 -4.47
CA LEU A 449 -72.28 -23.73 -5.49
C LEU A 449 -72.75 -24.97 -6.23
N SER A 450 -72.08 -26.10 -5.97
CA SER A 450 -72.22 -27.28 -6.80
C SER A 450 -73.32 -28.29 -6.45
N THR A 451 -74.43 -27.88 -5.90
CA THR A 451 -75.53 -28.81 -5.57
C THR A 451 -76.55 -29.05 -6.67
N GLY A 452 -76.26 -28.54 -7.87
CA GLY A 452 -77.32 -28.45 -8.89
C GLY A 452 -77.38 -29.49 -9.97
N THR A 453 -76.39 -29.95 -10.57
CA THR A 453 -76.36 -31.10 -11.54
C THR A 453 -74.94 -31.59 -11.74
N ALA A 454 -74.73 -32.92 -11.63
CA ALA A 454 -73.42 -33.58 -11.67
C ALA A 454 -72.57 -33.31 -12.93
N THR A 455 -73.22 -32.99 -14.03
CA THR A 455 -72.55 -32.81 -15.33
C THR A 455 -71.90 -31.41 -15.45
N ALA A 456 -72.61 -30.35 -15.03
CA ALA A 456 -72.07 -28.98 -15.03
C ALA A 456 -70.90 -28.85 -14.03
N TYR A 457 -71.05 -29.53 -12.88
CA TYR A 457 -70.02 -29.59 -11.85
C TYR A 457 -68.69 -30.17 -12.36
N THR A 458 -68.77 -31.34 -13.03
CA THR A 458 -67.55 -32.01 -13.55
C THR A 458 -66.84 -31.16 -14.60
N GLN A 459 -67.58 -30.42 -15.44
CA GLN A 459 -66.97 -29.51 -16.42
C GLN A 459 -66.31 -28.30 -15.76
N PHE A 460 -66.92 -27.72 -14.73
CA PHE A 460 -66.31 -26.61 -14.01
C PHE A 460 -65.09 -27.04 -13.19
N GLU A 461 -65.12 -28.24 -12.58
CA GLU A 461 -63.96 -28.78 -11.88
C GLU A 461 -62.82 -29.07 -12.86
N ALA A 462 -63.11 -29.67 -14.02
CA ALA A 462 -62.10 -29.95 -15.03
C ALA A 462 -61.49 -28.65 -15.60
N ALA A 463 -62.30 -27.68 -15.93
CA ALA A 463 -61.85 -26.37 -16.40
C ALA A 463 -61.03 -25.62 -15.32
N ARG A 464 -61.50 -25.70 -14.05
CA ARG A 464 -60.78 -25.09 -12.95
C ARG A 464 -59.45 -25.75 -12.67
N ALA A 465 -59.39 -27.13 -12.70
CA ALA A 465 -58.15 -27.85 -12.53
C ALA A 465 -57.13 -27.49 -13.60
N GLN A 466 -57.58 -27.31 -14.86
CA GLN A 466 -56.68 -26.83 -15.94
C GLN A 466 -56.18 -25.41 -15.68
N LEU A 467 -57.06 -24.50 -15.19
CA LEU A 467 -56.65 -23.14 -14.81
C LEU A 467 -55.67 -23.14 -13.63
N ASP A 468 -55.95 -23.96 -12.62
CA ASP A 468 -55.07 -24.07 -11.44
C ASP A 468 -53.68 -24.62 -11.79
N GLU A 469 -53.61 -25.63 -12.68
CA GLU A 469 -52.35 -26.15 -13.24
C GLU A 469 -51.65 -25.05 -14.03
N GLY A 470 -52.38 -24.31 -14.84
CA GLY A 470 -51.83 -23.18 -15.62
C GLY A 470 -51.29 -22.07 -14.70
N TRP A 471 -52.05 -21.72 -13.65
CA TRP A 471 -51.59 -20.73 -12.64
C TRP A 471 -50.37 -21.23 -11.85
N ALA A 472 -50.32 -22.52 -11.50
CA ALA A 472 -49.14 -23.10 -10.84
C ALA A 472 -47.88 -23.04 -11.76
N GLN A 473 -48.08 -23.33 -13.06
CA GLN A 473 -47.02 -23.19 -14.07
C GLN A 473 -46.58 -21.73 -14.23
N TYR A 474 -47.54 -20.80 -14.30
CA TYR A 474 -47.27 -19.38 -14.36
C TYR A 474 -46.47 -18.90 -13.12
N GLN A 475 -46.91 -19.32 -11.93
CA GLN A 475 -46.20 -18.96 -10.68
C GLN A 475 -44.79 -19.51 -10.63
N SER A 476 -44.60 -20.79 -11.04
CA SER A 476 -43.26 -21.40 -11.13
C SER A 476 -42.38 -20.65 -12.14
N GLY A 477 -42.96 -20.27 -13.30
CA GLY A 477 -42.26 -19.44 -14.29
C GLY A 477 -41.85 -18.08 -13.75
N GLN A 478 -42.74 -17.46 -12.95
CA GLN A 478 -42.47 -16.17 -12.30
C GLN A 478 -41.34 -16.31 -11.29
N GLU A 479 -41.36 -17.37 -10.45
CA GLU A 479 -40.30 -17.64 -9.47
C GLU A 479 -38.95 -17.86 -10.16
N GLN A 480 -38.95 -18.58 -11.30
CA GLN A 480 -37.75 -18.78 -12.12
C GLN A 480 -37.24 -17.47 -12.72
N LEU A 481 -38.15 -16.62 -13.21
CA LEU A 481 -37.77 -15.32 -13.75
C LEU A 481 -37.22 -14.41 -12.68
N ASP A 482 -37.83 -14.38 -11.49
CA ASP A 482 -37.36 -13.57 -10.35
C ASP A 482 -35.99 -14.05 -9.87
N ALA A 483 -35.78 -15.39 -9.80
CA ALA A 483 -34.47 -15.96 -9.48
C ALA A 483 -33.42 -15.56 -10.54
N SER A 484 -33.77 -15.68 -11.82
CA SER A 484 -32.87 -15.30 -12.92
C SER A 484 -32.56 -13.81 -12.93
N ARG A 485 -33.52 -12.95 -12.57
CA ARG A 485 -33.29 -11.50 -12.39
C ARG A 485 -32.33 -11.24 -11.24
N THR A 486 -32.56 -11.88 -10.09
CA THR A 486 -31.67 -11.74 -8.92
C THR A 486 -30.24 -12.18 -9.25
N GLU A 487 -30.09 -13.29 -9.97
CA GLU A 487 -28.79 -13.77 -10.42
C GLU A 487 -28.15 -12.78 -11.39
N TYR A 488 -28.89 -12.29 -12.39
CA TYR A 488 -28.43 -11.26 -13.32
C TYR A 488 -27.96 -10.00 -12.60
N GLU A 489 -28.74 -9.51 -11.64
CA GLU A 489 -28.44 -8.30 -10.88
C GLU A 489 -27.18 -8.47 -10.02
N THR A 490 -27.02 -9.66 -9.40
CA THR A 490 -25.84 -10.00 -8.63
C THR A 490 -24.59 -10.05 -9.51
N GLN A 491 -24.69 -10.74 -10.67
CA GLN A 491 -23.59 -10.83 -11.62
C GLN A 491 -23.23 -9.46 -12.21
N LYS A 492 -24.24 -8.63 -12.49
CA LYS A 492 -24.06 -7.27 -12.99
C LYS A 492 -23.36 -6.38 -11.95
N ALA A 493 -23.85 -6.40 -10.70
CA ALA A 493 -23.23 -5.66 -9.61
C ALA A 493 -21.77 -6.06 -9.39
N ASP A 494 -21.49 -7.36 -9.39
CA ASP A 494 -20.11 -7.90 -9.26
C ASP A 494 -19.20 -7.42 -10.41
N ALA A 495 -19.70 -7.47 -11.63
CA ALA A 495 -18.94 -7.04 -12.80
C ALA A 495 -18.73 -5.52 -12.82
N GLU A 496 -19.76 -4.74 -12.48
CA GLU A 496 -19.66 -3.29 -12.35
C GLU A 496 -18.69 -2.88 -11.24
N GLN A 497 -18.66 -3.62 -10.13
CA GLN A 497 -17.65 -3.42 -9.07
C GLN A 497 -16.24 -3.64 -9.61
N LYS A 498 -15.98 -4.77 -10.25
CA LYS A 498 -14.66 -5.10 -10.82
C LYS A 498 -14.23 -4.06 -11.86
N LEU A 499 -15.18 -3.61 -12.70
CA LEU A 499 -14.90 -2.55 -13.67
C LEU A 499 -14.62 -1.21 -12.99
N ALA A 500 -15.31 -0.87 -11.90
CA ALA A 500 -15.02 0.33 -11.13
C ALA A 500 -13.64 0.27 -10.46
N GLU A 501 -13.28 -0.87 -9.88
CA GLU A 501 -11.94 -1.13 -9.33
C GLU A 501 -10.86 -1.03 -10.40
N GLY A 502 -11.07 -1.64 -11.58
CA GLY A 502 -10.15 -1.54 -12.71
C GLY A 502 -10.00 -0.12 -13.25
N GLN A 503 -11.10 0.64 -13.34
CA GLN A 503 -11.04 2.05 -13.72
C GLN A 503 -10.29 2.90 -12.70
N GLN A 504 -10.47 2.61 -11.40
CA GLN A 504 -9.74 3.29 -10.34
C GLN A 504 -8.24 3.02 -10.44
N GLN A 505 -7.83 1.76 -10.66
CA GLN A 505 -6.42 1.39 -10.86
C GLN A 505 -5.79 2.11 -12.06
N ILE A 506 -6.55 2.25 -13.16
CA ILE A 506 -6.12 3.03 -14.34
C ILE A 506 -5.92 4.50 -13.97
N ASN A 507 -6.86 5.11 -13.27
CA ASN A 507 -6.77 6.51 -12.86
C ASN A 507 -5.59 6.74 -11.90
N ASP A 508 -5.39 5.85 -10.94
CA ASP A 508 -4.27 5.90 -9.99
C ASP A 508 -2.92 5.75 -10.71
N ALA A 509 -2.86 4.90 -11.74
CA ALA A 509 -1.68 4.74 -12.57
C ALA A 509 -1.40 5.99 -13.42
N GLU A 510 -2.43 6.62 -14.00
CA GLU A 510 -2.31 7.90 -14.72
C GLU A 510 -1.76 9.02 -13.81
N GLU A 511 -2.28 9.12 -12.58
CA GLU A 511 -1.82 10.09 -11.60
C GLU A 511 -0.37 9.83 -11.21
N LYS A 512 -0.01 8.57 -10.92
CA LYS A 512 1.38 8.19 -10.61
C LYS A 512 2.34 8.53 -11.75
N ILE A 513 1.96 8.27 -13.01
CA ILE A 513 2.77 8.62 -14.18
C ILE A 513 2.94 10.15 -14.31
N ALA A 514 1.87 10.91 -14.10
CA ALA A 514 1.91 12.37 -14.16
C ALA A 514 2.80 12.97 -13.05
N ASP A 515 2.84 12.32 -11.90
CA ASP A 515 3.61 12.75 -10.73
C ASP A 515 5.11 12.38 -10.80
N ILE A 516 5.56 11.60 -11.78
CA ILE A 516 6.98 11.28 -11.95
C ILE A 516 7.75 12.58 -12.23
N GLN A 517 8.47 13.08 -11.22
CA GLN A 517 9.31 14.26 -11.31
C GLN A 517 10.65 13.93 -11.97
N ASN A 518 11.39 14.96 -12.37
CA ASN A 518 12.77 14.76 -12.80
C ASN A 518 13.58 14.21 -11.63
N GLY A 519 14.40 13.22 -11.94
CA GLY A 519 15.34 12.66 -10.98
C GLY A 519 16.45 13.64 -10.62
N GLU A 520 17.11 13.34 -9.52
CA GLU A 520 18.30 14.03 -9.07
C GLU A 520 19.32 12.99 -8.60
N TRP A 521 20.57 13.12 -9.06
CA TRP A 521 21.66 12.33 -8.52
C TRP A 521 22.28 13.05 -7.33
N TYR A 522 22.58 12.29 -6.31
CA TYR A 522 23.37 12.71 -5.17
C TYR A 522 24.72 12.00 -5.24
N VAL A 523 25.74 12.73 -5.67
CA VAL A 523 27.12 12.25 -5.67
C VAL A 523 27.74 12.63 -4.33
N LEU A 524 27.99 11.64 -3.50
CA LEU A 524 28.36 11.82 -2.11
C LEU A 524 29.68 11.13 -1.81
N ASP A 525 30.58 11.83 -1.15
CA ASP A 525 31.83 11.29 -0.64
C ASP A 525 31.63 10.59 0.73
N ARG A 526 32.72 10.11 1.33
CA ARG A 526 32.72 9.56 2.68
C ARG A 526 32.28 10.56 3.73
N GLY A 527 32.53 11.85 3.50
CA GLY A 527 32.11 12.94 4.39
C GLY A 527 30.60 13.05 4.58
N SER A 528 29.81 12.44 3.69
CA SER A 528 28.36 12.34 3.81
C SER A 528 27.89 11.19 4.71
N THR A 529 28.77 10.27 5.11
CA THR A 529 28.41 9.11 5.95
C THR A 529 28.73 9.42 7.41
N LEU A 530 27.69 9.46 8.23
CA LEU A 530 27.77 9.96 9.62
C LEU A 530 28.83 9.24 10.47
N SER A 531 28.93 7.91 10.37
CA SER A 531 29.94 7.14 11.09
C SER A 531 31.37 7.50 10.65
N LEU A 532 31.59 7.66 9.34
CA LEU A 532 32.91 7.95 8.79
C LEU A 532 33.38 9.37 9.18
N VAL A 533 32.48 10.34 9.07
CA VAL A 533 32.72 11.75 9.52
C VAL A 533 32.98 11.85 11.01
N THR A 534 32.29 11.06 11.80
CA THR A 534 32.43 11.07 13.26
C THR A 534 33.89 10.73 13.68
N LEU A 535 34.52 9.78 12.99
CA LEU A 535 35.91 9.42 13.25
C LEU A 535 36.85 10.61 13.01
N GLU A 536 36.68 11.30 11.90
CA GLU A 536 37.49 12.48 11.54
C GLU A 536 37.24 13.63 12.51
N GLN A 537 35.99 13.94 12.80
CA GLN A 537 35.63 14.97 13.78
C GLN A 537 36.19 14.71 15.17
N TYR A 538 36.25 13.45 15.62
CA TYR A 538 36.90 13.10 16.89
C TYR A 538 38.41 13.33 16.81
N ALA A 539 39.06 12.94 15.71
CA ALA A 539 40.47 13.21 15.52
C ALA A 539 40.78 14.71 15.53
N ASP A 540 39.98 15.53 14.86
CA ASP A 540 40.12 16.98 14.79
C ASP A 540 39.86 17.66 16.12
N ARG A 541 38.83 17.24 16.84
CA ARG A 541 38.55 17.75 18.23
C ARG A 541 39.72 17.44 19.15
N MET A 542 40.27 16.23 19.08
CA MET A 542 41.43 15.85 19.88
C MET A 542 42.70 16.62 19.47
N ALA A 543 42.88 16.87 18.17
CA ALA A 543 43.98 17.72 17.69
C ALA A 543 43.84 19.17 18.19
N ALA A 544 42.63 19.73 18.22
CA ALA A 544 42.37 21.04 18.76
C ALA A 544 42.65 21.11 20.27
N ILE A 545 42.24 20.11 21.03
CA ILE A 545 42.56 19.98 22.46
C ILE A 545 44.05 19.86 22.66
N ALA A 546 44.75 19.07 21.83
CA ALA A 546 46.19 18.88 21.89
C ALA A 546 46.99 20.17 21.65
N ARG A 547 46.46 21.12 20.89
CA ARG A 547 47.10 22.43 20.67
C ARG A 547 46.96 23.39 21.88
N VAL A 548 45.80 23.37 22.51
CA VAL A 548 45.47 24.40 23.53
C VAL A 548 45.84 23.91 24.93
N PHE A 549 45.56 22.68 25.27
CA PHE A 549 45.65 22.13 26.62
C PHE A 549 47.09 22.11 27.16
N PRO A 550 48.11 21.69 26.37
CA PRO A 550 49.50 21.72 26.87
C PRO A 550 50.00 23.14 27.17
N VAL A 551 49.53 24.16 26.44
CA VAL A 551 49.94 25.56 26.67
C VAL A 551 49.54 25.98 28.10
N PHE A 552 48.33 25.63 28.55
CA PHE A 552 47.92 25.89 29.93
C PHE A 552 48.77 25.15 30.94
N PHE A 553 49.13 23.89 30.69
CA PHE A 553 49.99 23.13 31.58
C PHE A 553 51.39 23.72 31.69
N PHE A 554 51.97 24.16 30.58
CA PHE A 554 53.28 24.80 30.58
C PHE A 554 53.22 26.18 31.26
N LEU A 555 52.17 26.95 31.11
CA LEU A 555 51.96 28.22 31.82
C LEU A 555 51.85 27.97 33.33
N VAL A 556 51.08 26.97 33.75
CA VAL A 556 50.98 26.60 35.17
C VAL A 556 52.34 26.11 35.72
N ALA A 557 53.02 25.26 34.95
CA ALA A 557 54.34 24.79 35.35
C ALA A 557 55.37 25.93 35.46
N ALA A 558 55.35 26.87 34.52
CA ALA A 558 56.19 28.07 34.55
C ALA A 558 55.87 28.96 35.75
N LEU A 559 54.56 29.14 36.06
CA LEU A 559 54.10 29.93 37.21
C LEU A 559 54.50 29.28 38.54
N VAL A 560 54.38 27.95 38.66
CA VAL A 560 54.81 27.18 39.82
C VAL A 560 56.34 27.27 39.97
N ALA A 561 57.08 27.10 38.86
CA ALA A 561 58.53 27.24 38.89
C ALA A 561 59.01 28.66 39.27
N SER A 562 58.34 29.66 38.66
CA SER A 562 58.63 31.08 38.96
C SER A 562 58.33 31.46 40.46
N THR A 563 57.15 31.03 40.95
CA THR A 563 56.80 31.25 42.35
C THR A 563 57.73 30.52 43.30
N THR A 564 58.15 29.32 42.94
CA THR A 564 59.12 28.55 43.75
C THR A 564 60.50 29.15 43.70
N MET A 565 60.97 29.64 42.55
CA MET A 565 62.26 30.36 42.45
C MET A 565 62.24 31.69 43.22
N THR A 566 61.17 32.48 43.09
CA THR A 566 61.01 33.73 43.79
C THR A 566 61.04 33.52 45.33
N ARG A 567 60.30 32.54 45.80
CA ARG A 567 60.32 32.17 47.21
C ARG A 567 61.69 31.73 47.69
N MET A 568 62.42 30.96 46.87
CA MET A 568 63.75 30.50 47.14
C MET A 568 64.79 31.66 47.23
N VAL A 569 64.64 32.64 46.33
CA VAL A 569 65.45 33.85 46.31
C VAL A 569 65.14 34.71 47.54
N ASP A 570 63.88 34.90 47.94
CA ASP A 570 63.49 35.67 49.11
C ASP A 570 63.91 34.99 50.41
N GLU A 571 63.82 33.66 50.53
CA GLU A 571 64.33 32.91 51.69
C GLU A 571 65.86 32.99 51.79
N ASN A 572 66.60 33.02 50.71
CA ASN A 572 68.06 33.18 50.70
C ASN A 572 68.51 34.62 51.01
N ARG A 573 67.67 35.62 50.63
CA ARG A 573 67.89 37.04 50.96
C ARG A 573 67.72 37.32 52.48
N LEU A 574 66.87 36.57 53.16
CA LEU A 574 66.66 36.71 54.62
C LEU A 574 67.73 35.99 55.44
N GLN A 575 68.63 35.21 54.80
CA GLN A 575 69.75 34.53 55.48
C GLN A 575 71.11 35.18 55.24
N MET A 576 71.23 36.24 54.40
CA MET A 576 72.37 37.15 54.31
C MET A 576 72.11 38.41 55.13
#